data_939a33bc4f84b3eb4bd74ebb7c816319
#
_entry.id   939a33bc4f84b3eb4bd74ebb7c816319
#
_cell.length_a   1.000
_cell.length_b   1.000
_cell.length_c   1.000
_cell.angle_alpha   90.00
_cell.angle_beta   90.00
_cell.angle_gamma   90.00
#
_symmetry.space_group_name_H-M   'P 1'
#
loop_
_entity.id
_entity.type
_entity.pdbx_description
1 polymer ?
#
loop_
_entity_poly.entity_id
_entity_poly.type
_entity_poly.pdbx_seq_one_letter_code
_entity_poly.pdbx_strand_id
1 'polypeptide(L)' 'SIAPTMGTTLSEMEKKLILQTLQLTQQNKTRAAQMLGISIRTLRNKLNEYRQEGVL' A
#
# COMPACT_ATOMS: atom_id res chain seq x y z
N SER A 1 18.45 -9.10 6.51
CA SER A 1 17.45 -9.52 5.55
C SER A 1 16.07 -9.40 6.16
N ILE A 2 15.14 -9.02 5.37
CA ILE A 2 13.77 -8.89 5.82
C ILE A 2 13.06 -10.19 5.51
N ALA A 3 12.84 -10.99 6.53
CA ALA A 3 12.01 -12.16 6.39
C ALA A 3 10.58 -11.77 6.68
N PRO A 4 9.62 -12.15 5.84
CA PRO A 4 8.21 -11.92 6.17
C PRO A 4 7.89 -12.64 7.47
N THR A 5 7.03 -12.04 8.26
CA THR A 5 6.50 -12.72 9.43
C THR A 5 5.77 -13.96 8.94
N MET A 6 5.87 -15.03 9.71
CA MET A 6 5.21 -16.27 9.35
C MET A 6 3.73 -16.00 9.06
N GLY A 7 3.28 -16.50 7.90
CA GLY A 7 1.91 -16.31 7.47
C GLY A 7 1.65 -15.02 6.70
N THR A 8 2.68 -14.18 6.52
CA THR A 8 2.53 -12.92 5.80
C THR A 8 3.27 -13.01 4.46
N THR A 9 2.57 -12.77 3.37
CA THR A 9 3.18 -12.75 2.05
C THR A 9 3.75 -11.37 1.74
N LEU A 10 4.58 -11.29 0.69
CA LEU A 10 5.07 -10.00 0.21
C LEU A 10 3.91 -9.09 -0.19
N SER A 11 2.89 -9.68 -0.81
CA SER A 11 1.71 -8.93 -1.22
C SER A 11 1.00 -8.30 -0.04
N GLU A 12 0.88 -9.03 1.05
CA GLU A 12 0.24 -8.51 2.25
C GLU A 12 1.09 -7.43 2.92
N MET A 13 2.40 -7.60 2.93
CA MET A 13 3.30 -6.58 3.46
C MET A 13 3.23 -5.31 2.64
N GLU A 14 3.16 -5.43 1.32
CA GLU A 14 3.02 -4.30 0.42
C GLU A 14 1.72 -3.55 0.70
N LYS A 15 0.62 -4.29 0.84
CA LYS A 15 -0.68 -3.71 1.15
C LYS A 15 -0.62 -2.93 2.47
N LYS A 16 -0.05 -3.53 3.49
CA LYS A 16 0.07 -2.91 4.80
C LYS A 16 0.88 -1.62 4.73
N LEU A 17 2.00 -1.67 4.01
CA LEU A 17 2.87 -0.51 3.86
C LEU A 17 2.14 0.62 3.13
N ILE A 18 1.42 0.30 2.08
CA ILE A 18 0.67 1.30 1.32
C ILE A 18 -0.38 1.96 2.20
N LEU A 19 -1.15 1.17 2.94
CA LEU A 19 -2.20 1.71 3.79
C LEU A 19 -1.64 2.56 4.92
N GLN A 20 -0.53 2.14 5.51
CA GLN A 20 0.14 2.93 6.56
C GLN A 20 0.65 4.25 6.00
N THR A 21 1.22 4.23 4.80
CA THR A 21 1.74 5.44 4.18
C THR A 21 0.61 6.42 3.86
N LEU A 22 -0.53 5.91 3.42
CA LEU A 22 -1.70 6.76 3.20
C LEU A 22 -2.15 7.43 4.49
N GLN A 23 -2.13 6.68 5.60
CA GLN A 23 -2.48 7.25 6.90
C GLN A 23 -1.52 8.36 7.29
N LEU A 24 -0.22 8.13 7.10
CA LEU A 24 0.80 9.13 7.43
C LEU A 24 0.64 10.40 6.62
N THR A 25 0.18 10.28 5.38
CA THR A 25 0.01 11.43 4.50
C THR A 25 -1.40 12.00 4.54
N GLN A 26 -2.22 11.52 5.46
CA GLN A 26 -3.61 11.97 5.61
C GLN A 26 -4.40 11.77 4.32
N GLN A 27 -4.23 10.60 3.70
CA GLN A 27 -4.93 10.21 2.48
C GLN A 27 -4.50 11.02 1.24
N ASN A 28 -3.33 11.64 1.31
CA ASN A 28 -2.77 12.32 0.15
C ASN A 28 -2.08 11.30 -0.74
N LYS A 29 -2.77 10.85 -1.78
CA LYS A 29 -2.29 9.78 -2.66
C LYS A 29 -1.03 10.18 -3.42
N THR A 30 -0.95 11.43 -3.87
CA THR A 30 0.23 11.90 -4.58
C THR A 30 1.46 11.81 -3.71
N ARG A 31 1.35 12.29 -2.48
CA ARG A 31 2.48 12.26 -1.56
C ARG A 31 2.82 10.82 -1.15
N ALA A 32 1.80 10.01 -0.91
CA ALA A 32 2.02 8.61 -0.56
C ALA A 32 2.76 7.87 -1.67
N ALA A 33 2.38 8.10 -2.91
CA ALA A 33 3.05 7.48 -4.05
C ALA A 33 4.52 7.91 -4.12
N GLN A 34 4.80 9.18 -3.87
CA GLN A 34 6.17 9.68 -3.84
C GLN A 34 6.99 9.00 -2.75
N MET A 35 6.42 8.87 -1.56
CA MET A 35 7.11 8.23 -0.44
C MET A 35 7.36 6.75 -0.71
N LEU A 36 6.45 6.11 -1.41
CA LEU A 36 6.56 4.69 -1.73
C LEU A 36 7.44 4.43 -2.96
N GLY A 37 7.76 5.47 -3.73
CA GLY A 37 8.55 5.32 -4.93
C GLY A 37 7.80 4.69 -6.09
N ILE A 38 6.49 4.86 -6.14
CA ILE A 38 5.66 4.34 -7.23
C ILE A 38 4.89 5.48 -7.87
N SER A 39 4.34 5.22 -9.06
CA SER A 39 3.50 6.21 -9.71
C SER A 39 2.14 6.29 -9.01
N ILE A 40 1.49 7.45 -9.14
CA ILE A 40 0.16 7.61 -8.55
C ILE A 40 -0.84 6.68 -9.22
N ARG A 41 -0.62 6.36 -10.49
CA ARG A 41 -1.48 5.42 -11.20
C ARG A 41 -1.39 4.02 -10.58
N THR A 42 -0.17 3.58 -10.29
CA THR A 42 0.05 2.28 -9.64
C THR A 42 -0.63 2.26 -8.28
N LEU A 43 -0.47 3.33 -7.51
CA LEU A 43 -1.09 3.43 -6.21
C LEU A 43 -2.61 3.34 -6.30
N ARG A 44 -3.21 4.05 -7.24
CA ARG A 44 -4.66 4.01 -7.44
C ARG A 44 -5.14 2.62 -7.81
N ASN A 45 -4.40 1.94 -8.68
CA ASN A 45 -4.74 0.58 -9.07
C ASN A 45 -4.70 -0.36 -7.88
N LYS A 46 -3.67 -0.24 -7.04
CA LYS A 46 -3.55 -1.05 -5.83
C LYS A 46 -4.70 -0.80 -4.86
N LEU A 47 -5.04 0.46 -4.65
CA LEU A 47 -6.13 0.80 -3.75
C LEU A 47 -7.47 0.27 -4.26
N ASN A 48 -7.66 0.30 -5.57
CA ASN A 48 -8.86 -0.24 -6.18
C ASN A 48 -8.97 -1.74 -5.96
N GLU A 49 -7.85 -2.46 -6.11
CA GLU A 49 -7.80 -3.90 -5.82
C GLU A 49 -8.16 -4.17 -4.36
N TYR A 50 -7.62 -3.38 -3.43
CA TYR A 50 -7.90 -3.58 -2.01
C TYR A 50 -9.37 -3.33 -1.69
N ARG A 51 -9.97 -2.38 -2.35
CA ARG A 51 -11.40 -2.10 -2.17
C ARG A 51 -12.23 -3.28 -2.64
N GLN A 52 -11.86 -3.88 -3.77
CA GLN A 52 -12.57 -5.04 -4.29
C GLN A 52 -12.39 -6.25 -3.40
N GLU A 53 -11.27 -6.34 -2.69
CA GLU A 53 -11.03 -7.42 -1.75
C GLU A 53 -11.76 -7.21 -0.42
N GLY A 54 -12.35 -6.06 -0.22
CA GLY A 54 -13.03 -5.75 1.03
C GLY A 54 -12.12 -5.25 2.13
N VAL A 55 -10.90 -4.85 1.79
CA VAL A 55 -9.94 -4.34 2.77
C VAL A 55 -10.23 -2.88 3.12
N LEU A 56 -10.77 -2.16 2.18
CA LEU A 56 -11.09 -0.73 2.36
C LEU A 56 -12.59 -0.50 2.45
#